data_b141da602c66e322af5d719b1bfcb67b
#
_entry.id   b141da602c66e322af5d719b1bfcb67b
#
_cell.length_a   1.000
_cell.length_b   1.000
_cell.length_c   1.000
_cell.angle_alpha   90.00
_cell.angle_beta   90.00
_cell.angle_gamma   90.00
#
_symmetry.space_group_name_H-M   'P 1'
#
loop_
_entity.id
_entity.type
_entity.pdbx_description
1 polymer ?
#
loop_
_entity_poly.entity_id
_entity_poly.type
_entity_poly.pdbx_seq_one_letter_code
_entity_poly.pdbx_strand_id
1 'polypeptide(L)'
;KVFCFNINTHNFLEKKKIVHNIGENYLKSDDREKIFDYSIKLWNWYDDDVLKKEFKFKNINFLSVADTSEFHQIIIREIFNFIVIKRIIESEQPKKIILSSYFAKIVKQIDDTILLEISNKKEVHDFHIQWEKMLIRFNLFNFPVSIPISRKRFNQFKKFFEFFVGNLFGLWQNFKNKKPSILFLEFNP
;
A
#
# COMPACT_ATOMS: atom_id res chain seq x y z
N LYS A 1 7.13 -20.51 -18.07
CA LYS A 1 6.14 -19.45 -18.27
C LYS A 1 6.46 -18.28 -17.36
N VAL A 2 6.20 -17.05 -17.79
CA VAL A 2 6.35 -15.81 -17.01
C VAL A 2 4.96 -15.30 -16.65
N PHE A 3 4.77 -14.86 -15.41
CA PHE A 3 3.52 -14.31 -14.92
C PHE A 3 3.73 -12.89 -14.39
N CYS A 4 2.79 -12.00 -14.65
CA CYS A 4 2.76 -10.66 -14.07
C CYS A 4 1.51 -10.46 -13.21
N PHE A 5 1.66 -9.70 -12.12
CA PHE A 5 0.62 -9.47 -11.10
C PHE A 5 0.20 -8.00 -11.01
N ASN A 6 0.79 -7.15 -11.82
CA ASN A 6 0.44 -5.73 -11.86
C ASN A 6 0.67 -5.13 -13.25
N ILE A 7 -0.02 -4.03 -13.50
CA ILE A 7 0.00 -3.33 -14.78
C ILE A 7 1.40 -2.78 -15.16
N ASN A 8 2.20 -2.37 -14.17
CA ASN A 8 3.54 -1.83 -14.44
C ASN A 8 4.47 -2.93 -14.95
N THR A 9 4.42 -4.12 -14.34
CA THR A 9 5.17 -5.29 -14.80
C THR A 9 4.69 -5.75 -16.18
N HIS A 10 3.38 -5.79 -16.42
CA HIS A 10 2.80 -6.07 -17.71
C HIS A 10 3.35 -5.15 -18.79
N ASN A 11 3.24 -3.84 -18.61
CA ASN A 11 3.73 -2.83 -19.56
C ASN A 11 5.25 -2.93 -19.79
N PHE A 12 6.02 -3.26 -18.74
CA PHE A 12 7.46 -3.48 -18.87
C PHE A 12 7.78 -4.70 -19.72
N LEU A 13 7.10 -5.82 -19.50
CA LEU A 13 7.29 -7.06 -20.25
C LEU A 13 6.87 -6.91 -21.72
N GLU A 14 5.74 -6.23 -21.98
CA GLU A 14 5.28 -5.87 -23.33
C GLU A 14 6.34 -5.03 -24.05
N LYS A 15 6.83 -3.97 -23.40
CA LYS A 15 7.87 -3.09 -23.98
C LYS A 15 9.16 -3.86 -24.30
N LYS A 16 9.46 -4.90 -23.51
CA LYS A 16 10.62 -5.77 -23.73
C LYS A 16 10.33 -6.93 -24.67
N LYS A 17 9.10 -7.06 -25.19
CA LYS A 17 8.63 -8.17 -26.03
C LYS A 17 8.83 -9.55 -25.38
N ILE A 18 8.66 -9.62 -24.06
CA ILE A 18 8.75 -10.87 -23.30
C ILE A 18 7.35 -11.47 -23.20
N VAL A 19 7.20 -12.69 -23.71
CA VAL A 19 5.94 -13.44 -23.62
C VAL A 19 5.64 -13.74 -22.15
N HIS A 20 4.45 -13.35 -21.70
CA HIS A 20 4.02 -13.52 -20.32
C HIS A 20 2.51 -13.68 -20.22
N ASN A 21 2.04 -14.16 -19.07
CA ASN A 21 0.64 -14.33 -18.75
C ASN A 21 0.26 -13.32 -17.64
N ILE A 22 -0.94 -12.80 -17.73
CA ILE A 22 -1.52 -11.97 -16.66
C ILE A 22 -2.09 -12.90 -15.59
N GLY A 23 -1.61 -12.81 -14.36
CA GLY A 23 -2.03 -13.69 -13.26
C GLY A 23 -3.54 -13.64 -13.01
N GLU A 24 -4.15 -12.45 -13.13
CA GLU A 24 -5.60 -12.26 -12.95
C GLU A 24 -6.45 -13.12 -13.89
N ASN A 25 -5.94 -13.50 -15.07
CA ASN A 25 -6.67 -14.33 -16.03
C ASN A 25 -6.89 -15.78 -15.53
N TYR A 26 -6.21 -16.19 -14.47
CA TYR A 26 -6.41 -17.49 -13.82
C TYR A 26 -7.55 -17.52 -12.81
N LEU A 27 -8.08 -16.35 -12.43
CA LEU A 27 -9.23 -16.27 -11.54
C LEU A 27 -10.49 -16.78 -12.20
N LYS A 28 -11.23 -17.61 -11.47
CA LYS A 28 -12.58 -18.04 -11.82
C LYS A 28 -13.61 -16.98 -11.41
N SER A 29 -14.81 -17.05 -11.94
CA SER A 29 -15.89 -16.11 -11.59
C SER A 29 -16.17 -16.03 -10.09
N ASP A 30 -16.20 -17.18 -9.41
CA ASP A 30 -16.44 -17.29 -7.97
C ASP A 30 -15.27 -16.83 -7.09
N ASP A 31 -14.05 -16.76 -7.64
CA ASP A 31 -12.89 -16.28 -6.88
C ASP A 31 -12.98 -14.78 -6.58
N ARG A 32 -13.55 -13.99 -7.49
CA ARG A 32 -13.75 -12.56 -7.27
C ARG A 32 -14.74 -12.29 -6.14
N GLU A 33 -15.80 -13.07 -6.08
CA GLU A 33 -16.77 -13.03 -5.00
C GLU A 33 -16.12 -13.42 -3.66
N LYS A 34 -15.34 -14.50 -3.64
CA LYS A 34 -14.59 -14.92 -2.45
C LYS A 34 -13.59 -13.86 -1.95
N ILE A 35 -12.86 -13.20 -2.88
CA ILE A 35 -11.94 -12.11 -2.53
C ILE A 35 -12.72 -10.98 -1.84
N PHE A 36 -13.86 -10.61 -2.38
CA PHE A 36 -14.72 -9.59 -1.81
C PHE A 36 -15.23 -10.00 -0.42
N ASP A 37 -15.79 -11.20 -0.29
CA ASP A 37 -16.34 -11.71 0.98
C ASP A 37 -15.27 -11.79 2.08
N TYR A 38 -14.07 -12.30 1.77
CA TYR A 38 -12.97 -12.33 2.72
C TYR A 38 -12.51 -10.92 3.10
N SER A 39 -12.47 -10.01 2.14
CA SER A 39 -12.09 -8.62 2.41
C SER A 39 -13.09 -7.91 3.33
N ILE A 40 -14.39 -8.16 3.14
CA ILE A 40 -15.45 -7.63 4.03
C ILE A 40 -15.36 -8.25 5.44
N LYS A 41 -15.16 -9.57 5.53
CA LYS A 41 -15.00 -10.23 6.84
C LYS A 41 -13.81 -9.70 7.62
N LEU A 42 -12.72 -9.39 6.93
CA LEU A 42 -11.51 -8.85 7.55
C LEU A 42 -11.56 -7.33 7.73
N TRP A 43 -12.56 -6.64 7.17
CA TRP A 43 -12.72 -5.19 7.38
C TRP A 43 -12.88 -4.85 8.85
N ASN A 44 -13.70 -5.64 9.57
CA ASN A 44 -13.99 -5.43 10.97
C ASN A 44 -13.05 -6.21 11.92
N TRP A 45 -11.79 -6.44 11.50
CA TRP A 45 -10.80 -7.15 12.29
C TRP A 45 -10.63 -6.58 13.71
N TYR A 46 -10.82 -5.27 13.88
CA TYR A 46 -10.76 -4.58 15.17
C TYR A 46 -11.97 -4.84 16.07
N ASP A 47 -12.99 -5.52 15.55
CA ASP A 47 -14.19 -5.92 16.31
C ASP A 47 -14.01 -7.26 17.07
N ASP A 48 -12.83 -7.88 16.95
CA ASP A 48 -12.45 -9.03 17.75
C ASP A 48 -12.49 -8.70 19.26
N ASP A 49 -13.06 -9.60 20.06
CA ASP A 49 -13.30 -9.36 21.49
C ASP A 49 -12.02 -9.15 22.29
N VAL A 50 -10.90 -9.76 21.89
CA VAL A 50 -9.60 -9.58 22.53
C VAL A 50 -9.08 -8.19 22.22
N LEU A 51 -9.11 -7.81 20.94
CA LEU A 51 -8.65 -6.48 20.49
C LEU A 51 -9.51 -5.36 21.09
N LYS A 52 -10.83 -5.55 21.18
CA LYS A 52 -11.73 -4.58 21.83
C LYS A 52 -11.35 -4.30 23.28
N LYS A 53 -10.93 -5.30 24.03
CA LYS A 53 -10.53 -5.13 25.44
C LYS A 53 -9.21 -4.38 25.56
N GLU A 54 -8.21 -4.74 24.74
CA GLU A 54 -6.86 -4.18 24.80
C GLU A 54 -6.79 -2.72 24.31
N PHE A 55 -7.59 -2.38 23.30
CA PHE A 55 -7.56 -1.06 22.67
C PHE A 55 -8.74 -0.14 23.05
N LYS A 56 -9.39 -0.41 24.19
CA LYS A 56 -10.50 0.41 24.68
C LYS A 56 -10.02 1.55 25.58
N PHE A 57 -10.37 2.76 25.18
CA PHE A 57 -10.13 3.95 25.99
C PHE A 57 -11.45 4.66 26.28
N LYS A 58 -11.81 4.86 27.54
CA LYS A 58 -13.08 5.50 27.96
C LYS A 58 -14.31 4.99 27.22
N ASN A 59 -14.43 3.67 27.09
CA ASN A 59 -15.49 2.96 26.34
C ASN A 59 -15.49 3.14 24.82
N ILE A 60 -14.49 3.79 24.24
CA ILE A 60 -14.33 3.91 22.78
C ILE A 60 -13.27 2.89 22.34
N ASN A 61 -13.59 2.06 21.32
CA ASN A 61 -12.59 1.24 20.67
C ASN A 61 -11.70 2.16 19.81
N PHE A 62 -10.45 2.33 20.23
CA PHE A 62 -9.52 3.22 19.56
C PHE A 62 -9.27 2.83 18.10
N LEU A 63 -9.28 1.52 17.80
CA LEU A 63 -9.09 1.03 16.44
C LEU A 63 -10.27 1.33 15.52
N SER A 64 -11.49 1.50 16.06
CA SER A 64 -12.66 1.85 15.25
C SER A 64 -12.67 3.29 14.75
N VAL A 65 -11.86 4.17 15.34
CA VAL A 65 -11.72 5.57 14.92
C VAL A 65 -10.44 5.81 14.13
N ALA A 66 -9.55 4.80 14.05
CA ALA A 66 -8.37 4.89 13.22
C ALA A 66 -8.73 4.74 11.73
N ASP A 67 -8.04 5.45 10.85
CA ASP A 67 -8.16 5.22 9.41
C ASP A 67 -7.55 3.87 9.05
N THR A 68 -8.42 2.90 8.76
CA THR A 68 -8.03 1.53 8.39
C THR A 68 -8.02 1.30 6.88
N SER A 69 -8.27 2.32 6.08
CA SER A 69 -8.40 2.20 4.61
C SER A 69 -7.12 1.66 3.95
N GLU A 70 -5.95 2.11 4.38
CA GLU A 70 -4.67 1.59 3.87
C GLU A 70 -4.48 0.11 4.22
N PHE A 71 -4.79 -0.26 5.46
CA PHE A 71 -4.69 -1.64 5.92
C PHE A 71 -5.62 -2.56 5.12
N HIS A 72 -6.83 -2.08 4.85
CA HIS A 72 -7.80 -2.82 4.05
C HIS A 72 -7.31 -3.07 2.61
N GLN A 73 -6.71 -2.07 1.97
CA GLN A 73 -6.10 -2.24 0.65
C GLN A 73 -4.96 -3.28 0.65
N ILE A 74 -4.18 -3.35 1.74
CA ILE A 74 -3.16 -4.39 1.90
C ILE A 74 -3.83 -5.76 1.96
N ILE A 75 -4.85 -5.93 2.79
CA ILE A 75 -5.57 -7.20 2.97
C ILE A 75 -6.15 -7.68 1.64
N ILE A 76 -6.86 -6.82 0.91
CA ILE A 76 -7.44 -7.19 -0.39
C ILE A 76 -6.35 -7.70 -1.34
N ARG A 77 -5.23 -7.02 -1.40
CA ARG A 77 -4.13 -7.41 -2.28
C ARG A 77 -3.50 -8.74 -1.86
N GLU A 78 -3.32 -8.96 -0.56
CA GLU A 78 -2.77 -10.24 -0.05
C GLU A 78 -3.69 -11.40 -0.40
N ILE A 79 -5.01 -11.24 -0.19
CA ILE A 79 -6.02 -12.25 -0.55
C ILE A 79 -6.00 -12.49 -2.07
N PHE A 80 -5.99 -11.42 -2.85
CA PHE A 80 -5.93 -11.50 -4.30
C PHE A 80 -4.69 -12.27 -4.77
N ASN A 81 -3.51 -11.90 -4.29
CA ASN A 81 -2.26 -12.58 -4.66
C ASN A 81 -2.27 -14.04 -4.25
N PHE A 82 -2.79 -14.36 -3.06
CA PHE A 82 -2.90 -15.74 -2.59
C PHE A 82 -3.79 -16.58 -3.52
N ILE A 83 -4.97 -16.09 -3.87
CA ILE A 83 -5.92 -16.82 -4.71
C ILE A 83 -5.38 -16.97 -6.13
N VAL A 84 -4.80 -15.90 -6.71
CA VAL A 84 -4.20 -15.96 -8.06
C VAL A 84 -3.06 -16.97 -8.11
N ILE A 85 -2.15 -16.95 -7.14
CA ILE A 85 -1.02 -17.91 -7.11
C ILE A 85 -1.53 -19.33 -6.94
N LYS A 86 -2.52 -19.54 -6.07
CA LYS A 86 -3.15 -20.84 -5.89
C LYS A 86 -3.71 -21.36 -7.21
N ARG A 87 -4.44 -20.54 -7.98
CA ARG A 87 -4.99 -20.91 -9.27
C ARG A 87 -3.92 -21.21 -10.33
N ILE A 88 -2.84 -20.43 -10.34
CA ILE A 88 -1.69 -20.69 -11.22
C ILE A 88 -1.06 -22.04 -10.87
N ILE A 89 -0.83 -22.35 -9.61
CA ILE A 89 -0.25 -23.63 -9.17
C ILE A 89 -1.19 -24.79 -9.54
N GLU A 90 -2.48 -24.68 -9.27
CA GLU A 90 -3.48 -25.70 -9.62
C GLU A 90 -3.54 -25.97 -11.14
N SER A 91 -3.44 -24.92 -11.96
CA SER A 91 -3.52 -25.01 -13.41
C SER A 91 -2.23 -25.49 -14.07
N GLU A 92 -1.10 -24.97 -13.63
CA GLU A 92 0.20 -25.17 -14.28
C GLU A 92 1.02 -26.31 -13.68
N GLN A 93 0.70 -26.74 -12.46
CA GLN A 93 1.39 -27.80 -11.69
C GLN A 93 2.93 -27.71 -11.77
N PRO A 94 3.51 -26.56 -11.42
CA PRO A 94 4.94 -26.32 -11.60
C PRO A 94 5.76 -27.15 -10.61
N LYS A 95 6.84 -27.80 -11.09
CA LYS A 95 7.82 -28.47 -10.21
C LYS A 95 8.79 -27.49 -9.56
N LYS A 96 9.04 -26.36 -10.22
CA LYS A 96 9.95 -25.31 -9.77
C LYS A 96 9.40 -23.94 -10.13
N ILE A 97 9.51 -23.01 -9.19
CA ILE A 97 9.10 -21.61 -9.37
C ILE A 97 10.25 -20.68 -9.00
N ILE A 98 10.51 -19.68 -9.85
CA ILE A 98 11.45 -18.59 -9.58
C ILE A 98 10.62 -17.35 -9.22
N LEU A 99 10.83 -16.78 -8.04
CA LEU A 99 9.99 -15.71 -7.53
C LEU A 99 10.70 -14.87 -6.47
N SER A 100 10.05 -13.81 -6.02
CA SER A 100 10.57 -12.98 -4.95
C SER A 100 10.35 -13.61 -3.57
N SER A 101 11.06 -13.12 -2.55
CA SER A 101 10.92 -13.63 -1.17
C SER A 101 9.51 -13.45 -0.63
N TYR A 102 8.82 -12.39 -1.05
CA TYR A 102 7.42 -12.14 -0.69
C TYR A 102 6.50 -13.26 -1.23
N PHE A 103 6.54 -13.53 -2.52
CA PHE A 103 5.72 -14.57 -3.12
C PHE A 103 6.12 -15.99 -2.65
N ALA A 104 7.39 -16.20 -2.27
CA ALA A 104 7.83 -17.46 -1.70
C ALA A 104 7.08 -17.84 -0.43
N LYS A 105 6.76 -16.85 0.41
CA LYS A 105 5.96 -17.08 1.62
C LYS A 105 4.54 -17.55 1.28
N ILE A 106 3.94 -16.99 0.23
CA ILE A 106 2.60 -17.37 -0.23
C ILE A 106 2.63 -18.79 -0.80
N VAL A 107 3.57 -19.09 -1.70
CA VAL A 107 3.66 -20.43 -2.31
C VAL A 107 3.85 -21.51 -1.26
N LYS A 108 4.71 -21.30 -0.27
CA LYS A 108 4.92 -22.25 0.83
C LYS A 108 3.66 -22.55 1.66
N GLN A 109 2.73 -21.60 1.73
CA GLN A 109 1.46 -21.81 2.41
C GLN A 109 0.46 -22.63 1.56
N ILE A 110 0.64 -22.64 0.23
CA ILE A 110 -0.22 -23.36 -0.70
C ILE A 110 0.30 -24.78 -0.93
N ASP A 111 1.59 -24.90 -1.21
CA ASP A 111 2.27 -26.17 -1.50
C ASP A 111 3.76 -26.05 -1.15
N ASP A 112 4.19 -26.74 -0.11
CA ASP A 112 5.57 -26.74 0.38
C ASP A 112 6.49 -27.69 -0.38
N THR A 113 5.94 -28.54 -1.25
CA THR A 113 6.70 -29.49 -2.06
C THR A 113 7.34 -28.86 -3.31
N ILE A 114 6.89 -27.67 -3.71
CA ILE A 114 7.40 -26.98 -4.88
C ILE A 114 8.81 -26.44 -4.61
N LEU A 115 9.74 -26.73 -5.53
CA LEU A 115 11.10 -26.18 -5.44
C LEU A 115 11.08 -24.67 -5.73
N LEU A 116 11.52 -23.89 -4.76
CA LEU A 116 11.56 -22.43 -4.86
C LEU A 116 12.99 -21.94 -5.09
N GLU A 117 13.15 -21.12 -6.13
CA GLU A 117 14.35 -20.33 -6.35
C GLU A 117 14.02 -18.86 -6.07
N ILE A 118 14.64 -18.31 -5.03
CA ILE A 118 14.37 -16.94 -4.62
C ILE A 118 15.28 -15.99 -5.38
N SER A 119 14.71 -15.05 -6.12
CA SER A 119 15.48 -14.00 -6.76
C SER A 119 15.99 -13.02 -5.71
N ASN A 120 17.32 -12.90 -5.60
CA ASN A 120 18.00 -11.97 -4.67
C ASN A 120 17.93 -10.50 -5.14
N LYS A 121 17.18 -10.18 -6.19
CA LYS A 121 16.95 -8.79 -6.58
C LYS A 121 16.15 -8.12 -5.48
N LYS A 122 16.62 -6.95 -5.06
CA LYS A 122 15.95 -6.10 -4.08
C LYS A 122 14.49 -5.93 -4.49
N GLU A 123 13.59 -6.50 -3.70
CA GLU A 123 12.16 -6.35 -3.94
C GLU A 123 11.81 -4.88 -3.79
N VAL A 124 11.38 -4.30 -4.88
CA VAL A 124 10.67 -3.04 -4.81
C VAL A 124 9.21 -3.44 -4.63
N HIS A 125 8.75 -3.49 -3.39
CA HIS A 125 7.34 -3.72 -3.14
C HIS A 125 6.56 -2.60 -3.84
N ASP A 126 5.62 -2.98 -4.71
CA ASP A 126 4.76 -2.00 -5.42
C ASP A 126 4.04 -1.07 -4.45
N PHE A 127 3.85 -1.51 -3.22
CA PHE A 127 3.34 -0.73 -2.11
C PHE A 127 4.22 0.50 -1.80
N HIS A 128 5.55 0.35 -1.89
CA HIS A 128 6.47 1.47 -1.70
C HIS A 128 6.61 2.36 -2.94
N ILE A 129 6.37 1.83 -4.15
CA ILE A 129 6.51 2.61 -5.39
C ILE A 129 5.43 3.67 -5.49
N GLN A 130 4.19 3.37 -5.16
CA GLN A 130 3.11 4.37 -5.18
C GLN A 130 3.33 5.48 -4.15
N TRP A 131 3.98 5.18 -3.01
CA TRP A 131 4.23 6.10 -1.92
C TRP A 131 5.60 6.77 -1.95
N GLU A 132 6.56 6.24 -2.73
CA GLU A 132 7.86 6.87 -2.91
C GLU A 132 7.82 8.11 -3.79
N LYS A 133 6.85 8.19 -4.71
CA LYS A 133 6.68 9.35 -5.61
C LYS A 133 5.32 9.98 -5.37
N MET A 134 5.33 11.15 -4.79
CA MET A 134 4.15 12.02 -4.69
C MET A 134 4.11 12.95 -5.90
N LEU A 135 2.92 13.18 -6.42
CA LEU A 135 2.70 14.13 -7.51
C LEU A 135 2.09 15.39 -6.93
N ILE A 136 2.90 16.45 -6.81
CA ILE A 136 2.40 17.76 -6.41
C ILE A 136 1.82 18.42 -7.66
N ARG A 137 0.53 18.70 -7.65
CA ARG A 137 -0.19 19.41 -8.72
C ARG A 137 -0.59 20.79 -8.22
N PHE A 138 -0.26 21.81 -8.98
CA PHE A 138 -0.70 23.18 -8.72
C PHE A 138 -0.87 23.94 -10.03
N ASN A 139 -1.67 24.99 -10.01
CA ASN A 139 -1.86 25.86 -11.16
C ASN A 139 -0.96 27.08 -11.00
N LEU A 140 -0.03 27.25 -11.92
CA LEU A 140 0.81 28.45 -12.02
C LEU A 140 0.33 29.27 -13.24
N PHE A 141 -0.22 30.46 -13.01
CA PHE A 141 -0.72 31.33 -14.08
C PHE A 141 -1.64 30.61 -15.10
N ASN A 142 -2.61 29.80 -14.59
CA ASN A 142 -3.52 28.95 -15.37
C ASN A 142 -2.88 27.77 -16.13
N PHE A 143 -1.60 27.49 -15.93
CA PHE A 143 -0.97 26.28 -16.45
C PHE A 143 -0.92 25.20 -15.36
N PRO A 144 -1.45 23.98 -15.61
CA PRO A 144 -1.32 22.88 -14.66
C PRO A 144 0.12 22.37 -14.62
N VAL A 145 0.78 22.53 -13.49
CA VAL A 145 2.14 22.02 -13.26
C VAL A 145 2.05 20.79 -12.38
N SER A 146 2.73 19.73 -12.78
CA SER A 146 2.83 18.49 -12.01
C SER A 146 4.29 18.15 -11.75
N ILE A 147 4.70 18.16 -10.49
CA ILE A 147 6.08 17.86 -10.09
C ILE A 147 6.11 16.53 -9.34
N PRO A 148 6.79 15.49 -9.87
CA PRO A 148 7.02 14.27 -9.12
C PRO A 148 8.11 14.51 -8.07
N ILE A 149 7.78 14.30 -6.80
CA ILE A 149 8.72 14.42 -5.68
C ILE A 149 8.80 13.09 -4.92
N SER A 150 9.97 12.68 -4.47
CA SER A 150 10.07 11.52 -3.60
C SER A 150 9.49 11.84 -2.21
N ARG A 151 8.81 10.88 -1.58
CA ARG A 151 8.25 11.03 -0.23
C ARG A 151 9.30 11.50 0.78
N LYS A 152 10.54 11.00 0.67
CA LYS A 152 11.65 11.43 1.54
C LYS A 152 11.92 12.94 1.40
N ARG A 153 11.99 13.44 0.16
CA ARG A 153 12.19 14.87 -0.11
C ARG A 153 10.98 15.69 0.31
N PHE A 154 9.77 15.19 0.06
CA PHE A 154 8.54 15.85 0.49
C PHE A 154 8.50 15.99 2.02
N ASN A 155 8.79 14.91 2.76
CA ASN A 155 8.81 14.95 4.23
C ASN A 155 9.92 15.87 4.79
N GLN A 156 11.08 15.95 4.11
CA GLN A 156 12.13 16.91 4.48
C GLN A 156 11.67 18.35 4.25
N PHE A 157 11.02 18.61 3.11
CA PHE A 157 10.48 19.92 2.76
C PHE A 157 9.33 20.31 3.70
N LYS A 158 8.44 19.36 4.03
CA LYS A 158 7.35 19.56 5.00
C LYS A 158 7.90 19.93 6.36
N LYS A 159 8.89 19.21 6.90
CA LYS A 159 9.54 19.52 8.18
C LYS A 159 10.22 20.89 8.16
N PHE A 160 10.91 21.23 7.09
CA PHE A 160 11.52 22.54 6.93
C PHE A 160 10.47 23.66 6.92
N PHE A 161 9.38 23.46 6.20
CA PHE A 161 8.29 24.42 6.10
C PHE A 161 7.56 24.58 7.46
N GLU A 162 7.27 23.48 8.14
CA GLU A 162 6.67 23.49 9.50
C GLU A 162 7.57 24.23 10.49
N PHE A 163 8.88 23.98 10.45
CA PHE A 163 9.85 24.70 11.29
C PHE A 163 9.87 26.20 10.97
N PHE A 164 9.88 26.54 9.69
CA PHE A 164 9.91 27.95 9.24
C PHE A 164 8.63 28.70 9.62
N VAL A 165 7.46 28.10 9.35
CA VAL A 165 6.15 28.66 9.69
C VAL A 165 6.00 28.76 11.21
N GLY A 166 6.41 27.74 11.95
CA GLY A 166 6.38 27.74 13.43
C GLY A 166 7.23 28.86 14.03
N ASN A 167 8.42 29.07 13.49
CA ASN A 167 9.28 30.17 13.93
C ASN A 167 8.73 31.55 13.58
N LEU A 168 8.23 31.74 12.35
CA LEU A 168 7.58 32.99 11.94
C LEU A 168 6.34 33.30 12.79
N PHE A 169 5.53 32.28 13.08
CA PHE A 169 4.34 32.44 13.90
C PHE A 169 4.69 32.74 15.35
N GLY A 170 5.73 32.12 15.89
CA GLY A 170 6.26 32.43 17.22
C GLY A 170 6.79 33.86 17.33
N LEU A 171 7.50 34.32 16.31
CA LEU A 171 7.96 35.72 16.24
C LEU A 171 6.77 36.70 16.14
N TRP A 172 5.78 36.37 15.31
CA TRP A 172 4.58 37.20 15.14
C TRP A 172 3.71 37.27 16.40
N GLN A 173 3.58 36.18 17.17
CA GLN A 173 2.90 36.17 18.48
C GLN A 173 3.62 37.05 19.51
N ASN A 174 4.95 37.01 19.53
CA ASN A 174 5.74 37.86 20.43
C ASN A 174 5.54 39.37 20.16
N PHE A 175 5.28 39.73 18.89
CA PHE A 175 5.00 41.12 18.53
C PHE A 175 3.58 41.59 18.85
N LYS A 176 2.60 40.69 19.04
CA LYS A 176 1.19 41.08 19.20
C LYS A 176 0.66 41.11 20.64
N ASN A 177 1.39 40.66 21.62
CA ASN A 177 0.96 40.62 23.04
C ASN A 177 -0.49 40.14 23.24
N LYS A 178 -0.98 39.20 22.41
CA LYS A 178 -2.33 38.66 22.47
C LYS A 178 -2.33 37.25 23.05
N LYS A 179 -3.47 36.93 23.73
CA LYS A 179 -3.71 35.64 24.36
C LYS A 179 -3.31 34.47 23.41
N PRO A 180 -2.70 33.40 23.95
CA PRO A 180 -2.29 32.26 23.14
C PRO A 180 -3.50 31.65 22.40
N SER A 181 -3.40 31.57 21.09
CA SER A 181 -4.35 30.87 20.25
C SER A 181 -3.69 29.60 19.74
N ILE A 182 -4.43 28.50 19.78
CA ILE A 182 -3.95 27.21 19.26
C ILE A 182 -4.38 27.10 17.78
N LEU A 183 -3.41 26.94 16.89
CA LEU A 183 -3.65 26.69 15.47
C LEU A 183 -3.43 25.21 15.20
N PHE A 184 -4.47 24.51 14.80
CA PHE A 184 -4.36 23.14 14.25
C PHE A 184 -4.19 23.24 12.75
N LEU A 185 -3.05 22.75 12.25
CA LEU A 185 -2.81 22.58 10.82
C LEU A 185 -2.91 21.09 10.51
N GLU A 186 -4.04 20.70 9.92
CA GLU A 186 -4.22 19.35 9.40
C GLU A 186 -3.78 19.33 7.92
N PHE A 187 -2.67 18.67 7.65
CA PHE A 187 -2.25 18.37 6.29
C PHE A 187 -2.73 16.96 5.96
N ASN A 188 -3.86 16.86 5.29
CA ASN A 188 -4.28 15.61 4.69
C ASN A 188 -3.31 15.28 3.53
N PRO A 189 -2.71 14.08 3.52
CA PRO A 189 -1.76 13.64 2.50
C PRO A 189 -2.42 13.42 1.12
#